data_bc6cab792ff82d771026294b32852d4d
#
_entry.id   bc6cab792ff82d771026294b32852d4d
#
_cell.length_a   1.000
_cell.length_b   1.000
_cell.length_c   1.000
_cell.angle_alpha   90.00
_cell.angle_beta   90.00
_cell.angle_gamma   90.00
#
_symmetry.space_group_name_H-M   'P 1'
#
loop_
_entity.id
_entity.type
_entity.pdbx_description
1 polymer ?
#
loop_
_entity_poly.entity_id
_entity_poly.type
_entity_poly.pdbx_seq_one_letter_code
_entity_poly.pdbx_strand_id
1 'polypeptide(L)'
;MADSLTGNVVWLVVGTGVLGLAADRFVVGAVRVAARLQVSTVVAGALIIGCGTSAPEMVVSVLAVAGQGTEGTMLAVGNVVGSNVANLSLVLAIPVLIWGGLSVERGTGRQALLSVAGVAAFALLAAFSRPRLWTGLLLVALLVVALRLVVVL
;
A
#
# COMPACT_ATOMS: atom_id res chain seq x y z
N MET A 1 8.82 32.40 10.39
CA MET A 1 8.66 31.02 10.91
C MET A 1 7.20 30.62 11.09
N ALA A 2 6.36 31.46 11.71
CA ALA A 2 4.93 31.16 11.87
C ALA A 2 4.18 31.03 10.53
N ASP A 3 4.48 31.88 9.55
CA ASP A 3 3.84 31.85 8.23
C ASP A 3 4.12 30.56 7.45
N SER A 4 5.31 29.96 7.60
CA SER A 4 5.64 28.67 7.00
C SER A 4 4.91 27.50 7.66
N LEU A 5 4.70 27.54 8.99
CA LEU A 5 3.98 26.49 9.71
C LEU A 5 2.50 26.51 9.32
N THR A 6 1.88 27.71 9.34
CA THR A 6 0.48 27.88 8.92
C THR A 6 0.27 27.43 7.47
N GLY A 7 1.18 27.81 6.55
CA GLY A 7 1.16 27.38 5.17
C GLY A 7 1.23 25.86 5.02
N ASN A 8 2.15 25.21 5.76
CA ASN A 8 2.30 23.76 5.73
C ASN A 8 1.04 23.03 6.26
N VAL A 9 0.44 23.55 7.33
CA VAL A 9 -0.81 22.98 7.88
C VAL A 9 -1.95 23.13 6.87
N VAL A 10 -2.10 24.29 6.23
CA VAL A 10 -3.12 24.50 5.20
C VAL A 10 -2.93 23.52 4.03
N TRP A 11 -1.71 23.39 3.52
CA TRP A 11 -1.42 22.44 2.43
C TRP A 11 -1.65 20.99 2.85
N LEU A 12 -1.35 20.61 4.09
CA LEU A 12 -1.64 19.29 4.62
C LEU A 12 -3.15 19.01 4.65
N VAL A 13 -3.94 19.94 5.17
CA VAL A 13 -5.40 19.78 5.26
C VAL A 13 -6.04 19.73 3.86
N VAL A 14 -5.67 20.66 2.99
CA VAL A 14 -6.16 20.69 1.61
C VAL A 14 -5.76 19.41 0.86
N GLY A 15 -4.47 19.01 0.95
CA GLY A 15 -3.97 17.80 0.31
C GLY A 15 -4.68 16.54 0.81
N THR A 16 -4.92 16.43 2.11
CA THR A 16 -5.67 15.30 2.68
C THR A 16 -7.12 15.27 2.20
N GLY A 17 -7.78 16.42 2.11
CA GLY A 17 -9.13 16.52 1.56
C GLY A 17 -9.20 16.12 0.09
N VAL A 18 -8.28 16.62 -0.73
CA VAL A 18 -8.18 16.25 -2.16
C VAL A 18 -7.90 14.77 -2.32
N LEU A 19 -6.98 14.22 -1.51
CA LEU A 19 -6.65 12.79 -1.51
C LEU A 19 -7.88 11.94 -1.17
N GLY A 20 -8.66 12.31 -0.16
CA GLY A 20 -9.88 11.59 0.21
C GLY A 20 -10.91 11.57 -0.93
N LEU A 21 -11.15 12.73 -1.57
CA LEU A 21 -12.05 12.81 -2.72
C LEU A 21 -11.55 12.00 -3.94
N ALA A 22 -10.25 12.02 -4.19
CA ALA A 22 -9.63 11.26 -5.26
C ALA A 22 -9.74 9.75 -4.99
N ALA A 23 -9.49 9.30 -3.76
CA ALA A 23 -9.60 7.92 -3.35
C ALA A 23 -11.03 7.38 -3.53
N ASP A 24 -12.06 8.14 -3.13
CA ASP A 24 -13.45 7.75 -3.33
C ASP A 24 -13.77 7.54 -4.83
N ARG A 25 -13.39 8.50 -5.68
CA ARG A 25 -13.60 8.39 -7.13
C ARG A 25 -12.82 7.24 -7.75
N PHE A 26 -11.61 7.00 -7.26
CA PHE A 26 -10.78 5.88 -7.69
C PHE A 26 -11.44 4.53 -7.37
N VAL A 27 -11.91 4.33 -6.14
CA VAL A 27 -12.58 3.07 -5.73
C VAL A 27 -13.83 2.83 -6.58
N VAL A 28 -14.68 3.84 -6.77
CA VAL A 28 -15.87 3.72 -7.62
C VAL A 28 -15.50 3.39 -9.07
N GLY A 29 -14.45 4.01 -9.61
CA GLY A 29 -13.92 3.71 -10.94
C GLY A 29 -13.39 2.29 -11.05
N ALA A 30 -12.60 1.84 -10.07
CA ALA A 30 -12.03 0.50 -10.01
C ALA A 30 -13.12 -0.59 -10.01
N VAL A 31 -14.17 -0.43 -9.20
CA VAL A 31 -15.31 -1.36 -9.16
C VAL A 31 -16.03 -1.42 -10.51
N ARG A 32 -16.22 -0.29 -11.19
CA ARG A 32 -16.84 -0.27 -12.52
C ARG A 32 -15.98 -0.98 -13.57
N VAL A 33 -14.66 -0.77 -13.54
CA VAL A 33 -13.72 -1.44 -14.44
C VAL A 33 -13.72 -2.95 -14.17
N ALA A 34 -13.64 -3.37 -12.92
CA ALA A 34 -13.71 -4.77 -12.52
C ALA A 34 -14.99 -5.46 -13.02
N ALA A 35 -16.13 -4.80 -12.85
CA ALA A 35 -17.41 -5.32 -13.34
C ALA A 35 -17.44 -5.47 -14.87
N ARG A 36 -16.85 -4.53 -15.61
CA ARG A 36 -16.76 -4.62 -17.08
C ARG A 36 -15.82 -5.72 -17.56
N LEU A 37 -14.72 -5.93 -16.84
CA LEU A 37 -13.73 -6.97 -17.15
C LEU A 37 -14.14 -8.36 -16.64
N GLN A 38 -15.26 -8.45 -15.91
CA GLN A 38 -15.75 -9.71 -15.31
C GLN A 38 -14.71 -10.40 -14.42
N VAL A 39 -13.83 -9.61 -13.78
CA VAL A 39 -12.85 -10.14 -12.83
C VAL A 39 -13.47 -10.31 -11.44
N SER A 40 -12.96 -11.29 -10.67
CA SER A 40 -13.45 -11.52 -9.32
C SER A 40 -13.21 -10.29 -8.42
N THR A 41 -14.04 -10.13 -7.39
CA THR A 41 -13.90 -9.05 -6.39
C THR A 41 -12.54 -9.07 -5.71
N VAL A 42 -11.97 -10.26 -5.48
CA VAL A 42 -10.64 -10.44 -4.89
C VAL A 42 -9.56 -9.89 -5.81
N VAL A 43 -9.62 -10.23 -7.10
CA VAL A 43 -8.67 -9.74 -8.12
C VAL A 43 -8.79 -8.22 -8.27
N ALA A 44 -10.01 -7.69 -8.31
CA ALA A 44 -10.24 -6.25 -8.37
C ALA A 44 -9.68 -5.54 -7.13
N GLY A 45 -9.91 -6.07 -5.94
CA GLY A 45 -9.37 -5.53 -4.70
C GLY A 45 -7.83 -5.57 -4.66
N ALA A 46 -7.24 -6.73 -4.94
CA ALA A 46 -5.78 -6.91 -4.85
C ALA A 46 -5.02 -6.12 -5.92
N LEU A 47 -5.47 -6.16 -7.18
CA LEU A 47 -4.72 -5.54 -8.28
C LEU A 47 -5.09 -4.07 -8.49
N ILE A 48 -6.39 -3.75 -8.62
CA ILE A 48 -6.79 -2.41 -9.02
C ILE A 48 -6.76 -1.48 -7.80
N ILE A 49 -7.46 -1.87 -6.72
CA ILE A 49 -7.53 -1.02 -5.52
C ILE A 49 -6.19 -1.04 -4.78
N GLY A 50 -5.62 -2.22 -4.52
CA GLY A 50 -4.37 -2.35 -3.76
C GLY A 50 -3.20 -1.61 -4.43
N CYS A 51 -2.95 -1.82 -5.72
CA CYS A 51 -1.88 -1.11 -6.44
C CYS A 51 -2.18 0.39 -6.56
N GLY A 52 -3.44 0.76 -6.80
CA GLY A 52 -3.81 2.16 -6.99
C GLY A 52 -3.72 2.99 -5.71
N THR A 53 -4.15 2.44 -4.57
CA THR A 53 -4.04 3.13 -3.28
C THR A 53 -2.60 3.26 -2.80
N SER A 54 -1.70 2.36 -3.21
CA SER A 54 -0.27 2.42 -2.90
C SER A 54 0.55 3.26 -3.90
N ALA A 55 -0.06 3.79 -4.95
CA ALA A 55 0.64 4.60 -5.94
C ALA A 55 1.28 5.89 -5.35
N PRO A 56 0.62 6.66 -4.47
CA PRO A 56 1.24 7.80 -3.81
C PRO A 56 2.50 7.44 -3.03
N GLU A 57 2.46 6.35 -2.26
CA GLU A 57 3.61 5.87 -1.49
C GLU A 57 4.77 5.46 -2.39
N MET A 58 4.47 4.84 -3.54
CA MET A 58 5.51 4.49 -4.53
C MET A 58 6.16 5.75 -5.11
N VAL A 59 5.37 6.76 -5.47
CA VAL A 59 5.90 8.04 -5.99
C VAL A 59 6.78 8.73 -4.95
N VAL A 60 6.32 8.85 -3.70
CA VAL A 60 7.11 9.46 -2.62
C VAL A 60 8.42 8.71 -2.41
N SER A 61 8.39 7.38 -2.37
CA SER A 61 9.59 6.56 -2.16
C SER A 61 10.59 6.70 -3.32
N VAL A 62 10.11 6.69 -4.57
CA VAL A 62 10.98 6.86 -5.75
C VAL A 62 11.61 8.25 -5.76
N LEU A 63 10.85 9.30 -5.52
CA LEU A 63 11.35 10.67 -5.50
C LEU A 63 12.35 10.89 -4.35
N ALA A 64 12.10 10.30 -3.18
CA ALA A 64 13.02 10.37 -2.05
C ALA A 64 14.38 9.73 -2.38
N VAL A 65 14.37 8.51 -2.91
CA VAL A 65 15.60 7.81 -3.30
C VAL A 65 16.35 8.54 -4.42
N ALA A 66 15.63 9.05 -5.42
CA ALA A 66 16.23 9.76 -6.55
C ALA A 66 16.83 11.11 -6.16
N GLY A 67 16.24 11.81 -5.17
CA GLY A 67 16.65 13.16 -4.79
C GLY A 67 17.64 13.24 -3.62
N GLN A 68 17.60 12.26 -2.70
CA GLN A 68 18.29 12.36 -1.39
C GLN A 68 19.26 11.19 -1.09
N GLY A 69 19.48 10.29 -2.03
CA GLY A 69 20.46 9.20 -1.87
C GLY A 69 20.19 8.31 -0.66
N THR A 70 21.15 8.24 0.28
CA THR A 70 21.04 7.37 1.46
C THR A 70 19.91 7.79 2.40
N GLU A 71 19.73 9.09 2.64
CA GLU A 71 18.63 9.62 3.47
C GLU A 71 17.28 9.33 2.81
N GLY A 72 17.18 9.49 1.50
CA GLY A 72 16.01 9.13 0.72
C GLY A 72 15.67 7.63 0.80
N THR A 73 16.69 6.78 0.87
CA THR A 73 16.49 5.34 1.07
C THR A 73 15.88 5.05 2.44
N MET A 74 16.34 5.71 3.49
CA MET A 74 15.77 5.55 4.84
C MET A 74 14.31 6.05 4.89
N LEU A 75 14.03 7.18 4.23
CA LEU A 75 12.68 7.71 4.10
C LEU A 75 11.76 6.74 3.34
N ALA A 76 12.24 6.15 2.24
CA ALA A 76 11.47 5.18 1.46
C ALA A 76 11.14 3.92 2.27
N VAL A 77 12.11 3.37 3.01
CA VAL A 77 11.88 2.22 3.90
C VAL A 77 10.88 2.58 5.00
N GLY A 78 11.05 3.74 5.64
CA GLY A 78 10.13 4.24 6.66
C GLY A 78 8.70 4.42 6.13
N ASN A 79 8.56 4.93 4.91
CA ASN A 79 7.27 5.08 4.23
C ASN A 79 6.57 3.73 4.00
N VAL A 80 7.30 2.72 3.52
CA VAL A 80 6.76 1.35 3.31
C VAL A 80 6.37 0.72 4.64
N VAL A 81 7.22 0.78 5.65
CA VAL A 81 6.91 0.21 6.99
C VAL A 81 5.74 0.95 7.63
N GLY A 82 5.75 2.29 7.60
CA GLY A 82 4.70 3.12 8.17
C GLY A 82 3.34 2.88 7.54
N SER A 83 3.29 2.77 6.21
CA SER A 83 2.06 2.44 5.47
C SER A 83 1.51 1.06 5.87
N ASN A 84 2.35 0.04 5.98
CA ASN A 84 1.91 -1.28 6.45
C ASN A 84 1.37 -1.24 7.89
N VAL A 85 2.06 -0.53 8.80
CA VAL A 85 1.59 -0.36 10.18
C VAL A 85 0.24 0.37 10.20
N ALA A 86 0.09 1.47 9.45
CA ALA A 86 -1.15 2.21 9.35
C ALA A 86 -2.30 1.34 8.80
N ASN A 87 -2.04 0.56 7.76
CA ASN A 87 -3.04 -0.33 7.17
C ASN A 87 -3.51 -1.41 8.16
N LEU A 88 -2.60 -2.01 8.91
CA LEU A 88 -2.95 -3.05 9.90
C LEU A 88 -3.60 -2.46 11.17
N SER A 89 -3.15 -1.30 11.64
CA SER A 89 -3.64 -0.70 12.89
C SER A 89 -4.86 0.18 12.67
N LEU A 90 -4.79 1.19 11.79
CA LEU A 90 -5.87 2.15 11.61
C LEU A 90 -6.92 1.66 10.62
N VAL A 91 -6.51 1.28 9.40
CA VAL A 91 -7.44 0.95 8.32
C VAL A 91 -8.21 -0.33 8.63
N LEU A 92 -7.60 -1.31 9.26
CA LEU A 92 -8.28 -2.55 9.65
C LEU A 92 -9.00 -2.41 10.99
N ALA A 93 -8.39 -1.80 12.01
CA ALA A 93 -8.95 -1.75 13.35
C ALA A 93 -10.14 -0.79 13.48
N ILE A 94 -10.11 0.37 12.84
CA ILE A 94 -11.19 1.35 12.94
C ILE A 94 -12.55 0.80 12.48
N PRO A 95 -12.68 0.17 11.29
CA PRO A 95 -13.94 -0.46 10.89
C PRO A 95 -14.42 -1.54 11.86
N VAL A 96 -13.50 -2.37 12.38
CA VAL A 96 -13.87 -3.40 13.36
C VAL A 96 -14.45 -2.78 14.64
N LEU A 97 -13.84 -1.69 15.12
CA LEU A 97 -14.32 -1.01 16.32
C LEU A 97 -15.67 -0.31 16.11
N ILE A 98 -15.91 0.26 14.93
CA ILE A 98 -17.15 0.99 14.63
C ILE A 98 -18.31 0.04 14.35
N TRP A 99 -18.10 -1.01 13.58
CA TRP A 99 -19.17 -1.92 13.13
C TRP A 99 -19.16 -3.27 13.85
N GLY A 100 -18.34 -3.47 14.86
CA GLY A 100 -18.34 -4.66 15.72
C GLY A 100 -17.76 -5.93 15.10
N GLY A 101 -17.22 -5.85 13.91
CA GLY A 101 -16.57 -6.97 13.20
C GLY A 101 -16.53 -6.81 11.69
N LEU A 102 -15.76 -7.67 11.06
CA LEU A 102 -15.69 -7.79 9.61
C LEU A 102 -16.15 -9.20 9.21
N SER A 103 -17.04 -9.28 8.23
CA SER A 103 -17.34 -10.57 7.60
C SER A 103 -16.21 -10.95 6.65
N VAL A 104 -15.51 -12.04 6.97
CA VAL A 104 -14.42 -12.56 6.16
C VAL A 104 -14.94 -13.73 5.33
N GLU A 105 -14.81 -13.65 4.01
CA GLU A 105 -15.16 -14.76 3.12
C GLU A 105 -14.29 -15.99 3.38
N ARG A 106 -14.89 -17.19 3.20
CA ARG A 106 -14.16 -18.45 3.29
C ARG A 106 -13.11 -18.49 2.19
N GLY A 107 -11.86 -18.73 2.55
CA GLY A 107 -10.72 -18.74 1.61
C GLY A 107 -9.74 -17.59 1.79
N THR A 108 -10.11 -16.50 2.44
CA THR A 108 -9.25 -15.32 2.68
C THR A 108 -7.97 -15.65 3.49
N GLY A 109 -7.95 -16.78 4.22
CA GLY A 109 -6.79 -17.20 5.00
C GLY A 109 -5.51 -17.40 4.17
N ARG A 110 -5.64 -17.84 2.91
CA ARG A 110 -4.47 -18.00 2.01
C ARG A 110 -3.91 -16.65 1.59
N GLN A 111 -4.78 -15.68 1.25
CA GLN A 111 -4.35 -14.32 0.91
C GLN A 111 -3.71 -13.63 2.13
N ALA A 112 -4.28 -13.81 3.31
CA ALA A 112 -3.68 -13.32 4.56
C ALA A 112 -2.29 -13.92 4.80
N LEU A 113 -2.12 -15.23 4.59
CA LEU A 113 -0.82 -15.90 4.72
C LEU A 113 0.20 -15.36 3.70
N LEU A 114 -0.20 -15.15 2.44
CA LEU A 114 0.66 -14.55 1.41
C LEU A 114 1.08 -13.13 1.78
N SER A 115 0.17 -12.32 2.34
CA SER A 115 0.47 -10.97 2.81
C SER A 115 1.48 -10.99 3.96
N VAL A 116 1.28 -11.85 4.95
CA VAL A 116 2.21 -12.02 6.08
C VAL A 116 3.58 -12.49 5.57
N ALA A 117 3.62 -13.46 4.65
CA ALA A 117 4.87 -13.95 4.06
C ALA A 117 5.60 -12.85 3.28
N GLY A 118 4.88 -12.00 2.54
CA GLY A 118 5.44 -10.85 1.82
C GLY A 118 6.06 -9.82 2.76
N VAL A 119 5.35 -9.45 3.84
CA VAL A 119 5.87 -8.52 4.87
C VAL A 119 7.08 -9.11 5.57
N ALA A 120 7.04 -10.41 5.93
CA ALA A 120 8.17 -11.08 6.56
C ALA A 120 9.40 -11.16 5.64
N ALA A 121 9.20 -11.48 4.35
CA ALA A 121 10.28 -11.47 3.36
C ALA A 121 10.91 -10.08 3.21
N PHE A 122 10.10 -9.04 3.13
CA PHE A 122 10.60 -7.65 3.11
C PHE A 122 11.39 -7.32 4.37
N ALA A 123 10.86 -7.62 5.54
CA ALA A 123 11.51 -7.33 6.82
C ALA A 123 12.85 -8.07 6.96
N LEU A 124 12.91 -9.35 6.57
CA LEU A 124 14.15 -10.12 6.57
C LEU A 124 15.18 -9.55 5.59
N LEU A 125 14.77 -9.21 4.38
CA LEU A 125 15.67 -8.59 3.40
C LEU A 125 16.16 -7.23 3.87
N ALA A 126 15.30 -6.40 4.46
CA ALA A 126 15.67 -5.09 5.00
C ALA A 126 16.63 -5.20 6.21
N ALA A 127 16.45 -6.24 7.06
CA ALA A 127 17.30 -6.45 8.25
C ALA A 127 18.69 -7.02 7.91
N PHE A 128 18.76 -7.93 6.93
CA PHE A 128 19.99 -8.68 6.66
C PHE A 128 20.69 -8.29 5.35
N SER A 129 20.08 -7.47 4.51
CA SER A 129 20.63 -7.07 3.23
C SER A 129 20.70 -5.55 3.11
N ARG A 130 21.81 -5.07 2.56
CA ARG A 130 21.84 -3.66 2.12
C ARG A 130 20.95 -3.50 0.88
N PRO A 131 20.17 -2.42 0.77
CA PRO A 131 19.39 -2.13 -0.43
C PRO A 131 20.29 -2.13 -1.66
N ARG A 132 20.10 -3.09 -2.54
CA ARG A 132 20.82 -3.25 -3.80
C ARG A 132 19.83 -3.62 -4.90
N LEU A 133 20.23 -3.44 -6.14
CA LEU A 133 19.41 -3.79 -7.29
C LEU A 133 18.86 -5.23 -7.20
N TRP A 134 19.67 -6.20 -6.77
CA TRP A 134 19.27 -7.60 -6.61
C TRP A 134 18.18 -7.82 -5.58
N THR A 135 18.22 -7.12 -4.45
CA THR A 135 17.17 -7.22 -3.43
C THR A 135 15.86 -6.61 -3.94
N GLY A 136 15.95 -5.51 -4.69
CA GLY A 136 14.79 -4.93 -5.37
C GLY A 136 14.18 -5.87 -6.41
N LEU A 137 15.00 -6.47 -7.28
CA LEU A 137 14.55 -7.43 -8.29
C LEU A 137 13.90 -8.67 -7.64
N LEU A 138 14.47 -9.16 -6.54
CA LEU A 138 13.89 -10.28 -5.79
C LEU A 138 12.52 -9.93 -5.21
N LEU A 139 12.36 -8.73 -4.62
CA LEU A 139 11.06 -8.27 -4.10
C LEU A 139 10.01 -8.12 -5.21
N VAL A 140 10.41 -7.59 -6.38
CA VAL A 140 9.52 -7.50 -7.55
C VAL A 140 9.13 -8.90 -8.05
N ALA A 141 10.06 -9.84 -8.11
CA ALA A 141 9.77 -11.22 -8.48
C ALA A 141 8.80 -11.88 -7.50
N LEU A 142 9.01 -11.71 -6.19
CA LEU A 142 8.10 -12.21 -5.15
C LEU A 142 6.71 -11.58 -5.27
N LEU A 143 6.62 -10.27 -5.55
CA LEU A 143 5.35 -9.60 -5.79
C LEU A 143 4.62 -10.21 -6.98
N VAL A 144 5.30 -10.41 -8.13
CA VAL A 144 4.70 -11.01 -9.32
C VAL A 144 4.18 -12.42 -9.01
N VAL A 145 4.94 -13.22 -8.29
CA VAL A 145 4.52 -14.57 -7.87
C VAL A 145 3.29 -14.49 -6.95
N ALA A 146 3.31 -13.61 -5.95
CA ALA A 146 2.18 -13.43 -5.02
C ALA A 146 0.91 -13.01 -5.77
N LEU A 147 1.01 -12.04 -6.69
CA LEU A 147 -0.13 -11.60 -7.51
C LEU A 147 -0.66 -12.71 -8.43
N ARG A 148 0.22 -13.51 -9.02
CA ARG A 148 -0.18 -14.69 -9.79
C ARG A 148 -0.93 -15.70 -8.94
N LEU A 149 -0.45 -15.98 -7.73
CA LEU A 149 -1.12 -16.88 -6.80
C LEU A 149 -2.49 -16.37 -6.38
N VAL A 150 -2.64 -15.08 -6.12
CA VAL A 150 -3.94 -14.47 -5.78
C VAL A 150 -4.95 -14.58 -6.93
N VAL A 151 -4.49 -14.46 -8.17
CA VAL A 151 -5.37 -14.56 -9.36
C VAL A 151 -5.80 -16.00 -9.64
N VAL A 152 -4.92 -16.99 -9.35
CA VAL A 152 -5.18 -18.41 -9.63
C VAL A 152 -5.94 -19.12 -8.52
N LEU A 153 -5.83 -18.61 -7.28
CA LEU A 153 -6.52 -19.17 -6.08
C LEU A 153 -7.91 -18.60 -5.90
#